data_396bc266673f999bb68fb356846d903e
#
_entry.id   396bc266673f999bb68fb356846d903e
#
_cell.length_a   1.000
_cell.length_b   1.000
_cell.length_c   1.000
_cell.angle_alpha   90.00
_cell.angle_beta   90.00
_cell.angle_gamma   90.00
#
_symmetry.space_group_name_H-M   'P 1'
#
loop_
_entity.id
_entity.type
_entity.pdbx_description
1 polymer ?
#
loop_
_entity_poly.entity_id
_entity_poly.type
_entity_poly.pdbx_seq_one_letter_code
_entity_poly.pdbx_strand_id
1 'polypeptide(L)'
;MSLISDIRGALQLQARTTAGFPPDNQIDYEGKPFSPTLGTPWARMTLLNNSRQPFSLDGLSQITGGLFQVDLFYPIDKGTADIDVVADAVVDAFPLNRNLFKGTTRVSIYYAQRAPLLQQPDSIHAPITVSWRCFPN
;
A
#
# COMPACT_ATOMS: atom_id res chain seq x y z
N MET A 1 -21.17 -7.33 -1.65
CA MET A 1 -19.79 -7.05 -2.09
C MET A 1 -19.44 -5.61 -1.74
N SER A 2 -18.26 -5.38 -1.21
CA SER A 2 -17.84 -4.05 -0.77
C SER A 2 -16.82 -3.45 -1.74
N LEU A 3 -17.10 -2.25 -2.24
CA LEU A 3 -16.17 -1.54 -3.10
C LEU A 3 -14.84 -1.27 -2.39
N ILE A 4 -14.88 -0.84 -1.14
CA ILE A 4 -13.67 -0.57 -0.36
C ILE A 4 -12.87 -1.86 -0.13
N SER A 5 -13.55 -2.97 0.09
CA SER A 5 -12.88 -4.27 0.25
C SER A 5 -12.16 -4.68 -1.04
N ASP A 6 -12.78 -4.45 -2.20
CA ASP A 6 -12.16 -4.75 -3.49
C ASP A 6 -10.95 -3.86 -3.75
N ILE A 7 -11.06 -2.57 -3.44
CA ILE A 7 -9.95 -1.61 -3.58
C ILE A 7 -8.79 -2.04 -2.70
N ARG A 8 -9.07 -2.34 -1.43
CA ARG A 8 -8.04 -2.79 -0.49
C ARG A 8 -7.36 -4.06 -0.99
N GLY A 9 -8.15 -5.03 -1.45
CA GLY A 9 -7.61 -6.29 -1.96
C GLY A 9 -6.69 -6.10 -3.16
N ALA A 10 -7.08 -5.24 -4.11
CA ALA A 10 -6.26 -4.98 -5.29
C ALA A 10 -4.93 -4.33 -4.91
N LEU A 11 -4.95 -3.33 -4.03
CA LEU A 11 -3.75 -2.63 -3.59
C LEU A 11 -2.84 -3.54 -2.77
N GLN A 12 -3.40 -4.31 -1.85
CA GLN A 12 -2.62 -5.23 -1.02
C GLN A 12 -1.96 -6.32 -1.87
N LEU A 13 -2.67 -6.87 -2.86
CA LEU A 13 -2.10 -7.89 -3.72
C LEU A 13 -0.92 -7.35 -4.51
N GLN A 14 -1.05 -6.13 -5.06
CA GLN A 14 0.03 -5.52 -5.82
C GLN A 14 1.27 -5.30 -4.94
N ALA A 15 1.09 -4.84 -3.71
CA ALA A 15 2.20 -4.60 -2.79
C ALA A 15 2.88 -5.90 -2.38
N ARG A 16 2.10 -6.89 -1.93
CA ARG A 16 2.67 -8.13 -1.38
C ARG A 16 3.30 -9.04 -2.42
N THR A 17 3.00 -8.84 -3.71
CA THR A 17 3.65 -9.60 -4.79
C THR A 17 4.93 -8.94 -5.27
N THR A 18 5.32 -7.82 -4.69
CA THR A 18 6.59 -7.16 -5.00
C THR A 18 7.76 -8.04 -4.55
N ALA A 19 8.80 -8.13 -5.38
CA ALA A 19 9.98 -8.93 -5.07
C ALA A 19 10.64 -8.46 -3.78
N GLY A 20 10.91 -9.37 -2.86
CA GLY A 20 11.55 -9.07 -1.59
C GLY A 20 10.60 -8.59 -0.50
N PHE A 21 9.32 -8.43 -0.79
CA PHE A 21 8.35 -8.03 0.22
C PHE A 21 8.26 -9.07 1.33
N PRO A 22 8.08 -8.67 2.61
CA PRO A 22 7.95 -9.65 3.70
C PRO A 22 6.86 -10.68 3.43
N PRO A 23 7.02 -11.92 3.91
CA PRO A 23 6.01 -12.96 3.68
C PRO A 23 4.71 -12.64 4.40
N ASP A 24 3.63 -13.31 4.00
CA ASP A 24 2.28 -13.02 4.48
C ASP A 24 2.16 -13.04 6.00
N ASN A 25 2.89 -13.95 6.68
CA ASN A 25 2.86 -14.02 8.14
C ASN A 25 3.65 -12.89 8.83
N GLN A 26 4.35 -12.06 8.07
CA GLN A 26 5.06 -10.88 8.55
C GLN A 26 4.43 -9.59 8.02
N ILE A 27 3.15 -9.64 7.63
CA ILE A 27 2.40 -8.46 7.18
C ILE A 27 1.29 -8.17 8.19
N ASP A 28 1.30 -6.93 8.70
CA ASP A 28 0.25 -6.43 9.59
C ASP A 28 -0.90 -5.90 8.75
N TYR A 29 -1.93 -6.73 8.58
CA TYR A 29 -3.15 -6.34 7.87
C TYR A 29 -4.12 -5.66 8.83
N GLU A 30 -4.83 -4.66 8.34
CA GLU A 30 -5.86 -4.00 9.13
C GLU A 30 -6.92 -5.00 9.57
N GLY A 31 -7.33 -4.90 10.84
CA GLY A 31 -8.38 -5.74 11.38
C GLY A 31 -7.95 -7.14 11.80
N LYS A 32 -6.65 -7.46 11.74
CA LYS A 32 -6.13 -8.75 12.17
C LYS A 32 -5.10 -8.59 13.28
N PRO A 33 -5.08 -9.48 14.27
CA PRO A 33 -4.01 -9.48 15.27
C PRO A 33 -2.66 -9.74 14.59
N PHE A 34 -1.61 -9.07 15.06
CA PHE A 34 -0.29 -9.23 14.48
C PHE A 34 0.79 -9.06 15.55
N SER A 35 1.80 -9.94 15.50
CA SER A 35 3.00 -9.83 16.32
C SER A 35 4.20 -10.12 15.44
N PRO A 36 5.08 -9.13 15.19
CA PRO A 36 6.25 -9.36 14.36
C PRO A 36 7.25 -10.30 15.04
N THR A 37 7.93 -11.09 14.23
CA THR A 37 9.03 -11.92 14.72
C THR A 37 10.26 -11.03 14.90
N LEU A 38 10.86 -11.06 16.09
CA LEU A 38 12.04 -10.24 16.38
C LEU A 38 13.17 -10.54 15.41
N GLY A 39 13.83 -9.47 14.93
CA GLY A 39 14.98 -9.60 14.03
C GLY A 39 14.61 -9.92 12.59
N THR A 40 13.33 -9.88 12.23
CA THR A 40 12.84 -10.18 10.88
C THR A 40 12.16 -8.96 10.28
N PRO A 41 12.32 -8.72 8.96
CA PRO A 41 11.56 -7.66 8.29
C PRO A 41 10.06 -7.93 8.35
N TRP A 42 9.29 -6.86 8.49
CA TRP A 42 7.82 -6.95 8.45
C TRP A 42 7.25 -5.68 7.84
N ALA A 43 5.99 -5.73 7.46
CA ALA A 43 5.32 -4.62 6.79
C ALA A 43 3.93 -4.40 7.37
N ARG A 44 3.45 -3.17 7.25
CA ARG A 44 2.07 -2.80 7.61
C ARG A 44 1.44 -2.13 6.41
N MET A 45 0.20 -2.49 6.11
CA MET A 45 -0.56 -1.87 5.01
C MET A 45 -1.82 -1.24 5.56
N THR A 46 -2.04 0.03 5.22
CA THR A 46 -3.18 0.81 5.71
C THR A 46 -3.86 1.51 4.55
N LEU A 47 -5.17 1.36 4.44
CA LEU A 47 -5.97 2.06 3.43
C LEU A 47 -6.62 3.29 4.05
N LEU A 48 -6.35 4.44 3.44
CA LEU A 48 -6.94 5.72 3.85
C LEU A 48 -7.78 6.23 2.67
N ASN A 49 -9.09 6.13 2.76
CA ASN A 49 -9.96 6.57 1.67
C ASN A 49 -10.57 7.92 1.99
N ASN A 50 -10.71 8.73 0.93
CA ASN A 50 -11.37 10.02 1.03
C ASN A 50 -12.88 9.86 0.81
N SER A 51 -13.62 10.95 1.03
CA SER A 51 -15.03 11.00 0.71
C SER A 51 -15.24 10.78 -0.77
N ARG A 52 -16.36 10.15 -1.11
CA ARG A 52 -16.77 10.05 -2.51
C ARG A 52 -17.11 11.43 -3.03
N GLN A 53 -16.76 11.67 -4.30
CA GLN A 53 -17.05 12.91 -4.97
C GLN A 53 -17.85 12.63 -6.23
N PRO A 54 -18.83 13.50 -6.58
CA PRO A 54 -19.59 13.29 -7.81
C PRO A 54 -18.68 13.40 -9.04
N PHE A 55 -18.87 12.50 -9.98
CA PHE A 55 -18.15 12.49 -11.24
C PHE A 55 -18.97 13.09 -12.38
N SER A 56 -20.30 13.01 -12.29
CA SER A 56 -21.22 13.57 -13.27
C SER A 56 -22.09 14.62 -12.61
N LEU A 57 -22.71 15.49 -13.45
CA LEU A 57 -23.54 16.58 -12.96
C LEU A 57 -24.80 16.10 -12.24
N ASP A 58 -25.27 14.89 -12.55
CA ASP A 58 -26.46 14.33 -11.91
C ASP A 58 -26.15 13.64 -10.58
N GLY A 59 -24.87 13.52 -10.20
CA GLY A 59 -24.46 12.91 -8.95
C GLY A 59 -24.60 11.39 -8.89
N LEU A 60 -24.97 10.74 -10.00
CA LEU A 60 -25.16 9.29 -10.03
C LEU A 60 -23.85 8.52 -10.16
N SER A 61 -22.82 9.15 -10.76
CA SER A 61 -21.48 8.56 -10.88
C SER A 61 -20.55 9.26 -9.92
N GLN A 62 -19.76 8.49 -9.19
CA GLN A 62 -18.88 9.02 -8.14
C GLN A 62 -17.49 8.48 -8.28
N ILE A 63 -16.49 9.33 -7.96
CA ILE A 63 -15.09 8.93 -7.86
C ILE A 63 -14.77 8.70 -6.39
N THR A 64 -14.14 7.58 -6.10
CA THR A 64 -13.59 7.30 -4.79
C THR A 64 -12.08 7.33 -4.89
N GLY A 65 -11.41 7.98 -3.95
CA GLY A 65 -9.96 8.05 -3.97
C GLY A 65 -9.39 8.14 -2.58
N GLY A 66 -8.08 8.10 -2.48
CA GLY A 66 -7.39 8.19 -1.19
C GLY A 66 -5.94 7.82 -1.29
N LEU A 67 -5.42 7.37 -0.17
CA LEU A 67 -4.04 6.95 -0.01
C LEU A 67 -3.99 5.51 0.46
N PHE A 68 -2.95 4.81 0.02
CA PHE A 68 -2.61 3.49 0.52
C PHE A 68 -1.21 3.57 1.07
N GLN A 69 -1.07 3.29 2.36
CA GLN A 69 0.20 3.42 3.05
C GLN A 69 0.83 2.04 3.22
N VAL A 70 2.07 1.91 2.76
CA VAL A 70 2.87 0.70 2.98
C VAL A 70 4.06 1.09 3.84
N ASP A 71 4.16 0.49 5.01
CA ASP A 71 5.26 0.74 5.92
C ASP A 71 6.12 -0.50 6.02
N LEU A 72 7.41 -0.38 5.69
CA LEU A 72 8.39 -1.46 5.82
C LEU A 72 9.21 -1.24 7.08
N PHE A 73 9.40 -2.30 7.84
CA PHE A 73 10.19 -2.27 9.08
C PHE A 73 11.28 -3.33 9.00
N TYR A 74 12.53 -2.90 9.12
CA TYR A 74 13.68 -3.78 9.05
C TYR A 74 14.52 -3.67 10.31
N PRO A 75 15.26 -4.74 10.71
CA PRO A 75 16.15 -4.69 11.86
C PRO A 75 17.21 -3.61 11.69
N ILE A 76 17.55 -2.95 12.80
CA ILE A 76 18.40 -1.76 12.79
C ILE A 76 19.86 -2.05 12.45
N ASP A 77 20.37 -3.22 12.78
CA ASP A 77 21.79 -3.54 12.68
C ASP A 77 22.20 -4.18 11.35
N LYS A 78 21.32 -4.14 10.34
CA LYS A 78 21.61 -4.69 9.02
C LYS A 78 21.86 -3.63 7.95
N GLY A 79 21.95 -2.34 8.34
CA GLY A 79 22.15 -1.26 7.42
C GLY A 79 20.87 -0.91 6.64
N THR A 80 21.02 -0.15 5.55
CA THR A 80 19.89 0.40 4.81
C THR A 80 19.71 -0.22 3.42
N ALA A 81 20.66 -1.02 2.94
CA ALA A 81 20.63 -1.49 1.55
C ALA A 81 19.40 -2.36 1.25
N ASP A 82 19.09 -3.29 2.15
CA ASP A 82 17.98 -4.23 1.90
C ASP A 82 16.64 -3.53 1.92
N ILE A 83 16.40 -2.64 2.90
CA ILE A 83 15.13 -1.92 2.98
C ILE A 83 14.96 -0.97 1.79
N ASP A 84 16.05 -0.35 1.33
CA ASP A 84 15.99 0.55 0.18
C ASP A 84 15.61 -0.21 -1.09
N VAL A 85 16.17 -1.39 -1.31
CA VAL A 85 15.85 -2.20 -2.48
C VAL A 85 14.36 -2.56 -2.50
N VAL A 86 13.82 -3.01 -1.37
CA VAL A 86 12.42 -3.41 -1.29
C VAL A 86 11.51 -2.19 -1.39
N ALA A 87 11.86 -1.09 -0.74
CA ALA A 87 11.05 0.14 -0.79
C ALA A 87 10.96 0.68 -2.22
N ASP A 88 12.09 0.70 -2.94
CA ASP A 88 12.10 1.15 -4.33
C ASP A 88 11.29 0.20 -5.22
N ALA A 89 11.37 -1.10 -4.98
CA ALA A 89 10.57 -2.07 -5.73
C ALA A 89 9.07 -1.88 -5.49
N VAL A 90 8.67 -1.53 -4.27
CA VAL A 90 7.26 -1.23 -3.97
C VAL A 90 6.80 0.02 -4.73
N VAL A 91 7.61 1.08 -4.71
CA VAL A 91 7.29 2.30 -5.47
C VAL A 91 7.13 1.97 -6.96
N ASP A 92 8.05 1.18 -7.51
CA ASP A 92 8.03 0.80 -8.92
C ASP A 92 6.83 -0.09 -9.28
N ALA A 93 6.25 -0.78 -8.31
CA ALA A 93 5.06 -1.61 -8.51
C ALA A 93 3.78 -0.78 -8.69
N PHE A 94 3.82 0.52 -8.37
CA PHE A 94 2.66 1.41 -8.47
C PHE A 94 2.97 2.60 -9.40
N PRO A 95 3.24 2.34 -10.69
CA PRO A 95 3.54 3.45 -11.62
C PRO A 95 2.28 4.25 -11.96
N LEU A 96 2.50 5.50 -12.34
CA LEU A 96 1.44 6.41 -12.77
C LEU A 96 0.54 5.76 -13.83
N ASN A 97 -0.75 5.88 -13.67
CA ASN A 97 -1.79 5.37 -14.57
C ASN A 97 -1.87 3.84 -14.65
N ARG A 98 -1.20 3.12 -13.76
CA ARG A 98 -1.39 1.68 -13.68
C ARG A 98 -2.79 1.37 -13.16
N ASN A 99 -3.48 0.45 -13.83
CA ASN A 99 -4.79 -0.01 -13.40
C ASN A 99 -4.67 -1.36 -12.73
N LEU A 100 -5.23 -1.47 -11.53
CA LEU A 100 -5.32 -2.73 -10.79
C LEU A 100 -6.78 -3.17 -10.76
N PHE A 101 -7.00 -4.48 -10.79
CA PHE A 101 -8.35 -5.01 -10.87
C PHE A 101 -8.63 -6.00 -9.74
N LYS A 102 -9.83 -5.91 -9.19
CA LYS A 102 -10.41 -6.94 -8.33
C LYS A 102 -11.81 -7.19 -8.83
N GLY A 103 -12.00 -8.31 -9.56
CA GLY A 103 -13.25 -8.52 -10.29
C GLY A 103 -13.44 -7.43 -11.34
N THR A 104 -14.55 -6.72 -11.26
CA THR A 104 -14.84 -5.60 -12.16
C THR A 104 -14.39 -4.24 -11.59
N THR A 105 -13.91 -4.20 -10.38
CA THR A 105 -13.44 -2.98 -9.76
C THR A 105 -12.06 -2.64 -10.30
N ARG A 106 -11.89 -1.42 -10.81
CA ARG A 106 -10.64 -0.91 -11.36
C ARG A 106 -10.11 0.20 -10.47
N VAL A 107 -8.87 0.02 -9.99
CA VAL A 107 -8.18 1.02 -9.18
C VAL A 107 -7.05 1.59 -10.02
N SER A 108 -7.07 2.91 -10.24
CA SER A 108 -6.04 3.60 -11.02
C SER A 108 -5.03 4.24 -10.06
N ILE A 109 -3.76 4.02 -10.35
CA ILE A 109 -2.67 4.58 -9.53
C ILE A 109 -2.35 5.98 -10.05
N TYR A 110 -2.32 6.94 -9.15
CA TYR A 110 -1.96 8.31 -9.47
C TYR A 110 -0.47 8.54 -9.29
N TYR A 111 0.06 8.23 -8.10
CA TYR A 111 1.50 8.25 -7.85
C TYR A 111 1.84 7.39 -6.64
N ALA A 112 3.11 7.02 -6.55
CA ALA A 112 3.68 6.40 -5.36
C ALA A 112 4.98 7.11 -5.03
N GLN A 113 5.22 7.34 -3.75
CA GLN A 113 6.45 7.98 -3.29
C GLN A 113 6.83 7.45 -1.93
N ARG A 114 8.13 7.44 -1.66
CA ARG A 114 8.63 7.07 -0.34
C ARG A 114 9.09 8.31 0.40
N ALA A 115 8.89 8.31 1.72
CA ALA A 115 9.43 9.31 2.61
C ALA A 115 10.85 8.90 3.02
N PRO A 116 11.63 9.82 3.61
CA PRO A 116 12.93 9.46 4.18
C PRO A 116 12.82 8.35 5.22
N LEU A 117 13.86 7.55 5.34
CA LEU A 117 13.91 6.49 6.34
C LEU A 117 13.82 7.09 7.75
N LEU A 118 13.05 6.42 8.61
CA LEU A 118 12.90 6.81 10.00
C LEU A 118 13.61 5.75 10.86
N GLN A 119 14.60 6.19 11.63
CA GLN A 119 15.30 5.28 12.52
C GLN A 119 14.61 5.27 13.88
N GLN A 120 14.24 4.09 14.34
CA GLN A 120 13.64 3.85 15.64
C GLN A 120 14.63 3.05 16.50
N PRO A 121 14.40 2.90 17.82
CA PRO A 121 15.37 2.22 18.67
C PRO A 121 15.70 0.80 18.24
N ASP A 122 14.74 0.07 17.67
CA ASP A 122 14.91 -1.35 17.33
C ASP A 122 14.68 -1.66 15.85
N SER A 123 14.38 -0.64 15.03
CA SER A 123 14.05 -0.87 13.62
C SER A 123 14.30 0.36 12.77
N ILE A 124 14.35 0.14 11.46
CA ILE A 124 14.32 1.21 10.45
C ILE A 124 13.00 1.11 9.73
N HIS A 125 12.34 2.24 9.52
CA HIS A 125 11.01 2.33 8.94
C HIS A 125 11.07 3.06 7.61
N ALA A 126 10.54 2.46 6.55
CA ALA A 126 10.41 3.08 5.23
C ALA A 126 8.93 3.28 4.91
N PRO A 127 8.42 4.50 5.05
CA PRO A 127 7.02 4.80 4.68
C PRO A 127 6.91 4.99 3.18
N ILE A 128 5.91 4.35 2.58
CA ILE A 128 5.59 4.50 1.15
C ILE A 128 4.13 4.86 1.05
N THR A 129 3.83 5.92 0.31
CA THR A 129 2.45 6.40 0.12
C THR A 129 2.07 6.26 -1.34
N VAL A 130 0.94 5.58 -1.59
CA VAL A 130 0.38 5.40 -2.93
C VAL A 130 -0.93 6.18 -2.99
N SER A 131 -1.04 7.08 -3.97
CA SER A 131 -2.30 7.78 -4.23
C SER A 131 -3.06 7.02 -5.31
N TRP A 132 -4.34 6.75 -5.04
CA TRP A 132 -5.16 5.93 -5.91
C TRP A 132 -6.53 6.57 -6.13
N ARG A 133 -7.18 6.16 -7.22
CA ARG A 133 -8.56 6.56 -7.52
C ARG A 133 -9.30 5.37 -8.11
N CYS A 134 -10.59 5.32 -7.84
CA CYS A 134 -11.49 4.34 -8.41
C CYS A 134 -12.62 5.10 -9.11
N PHE A 135 -12.64 5.03 -10.44
CA PHE A 135 -13.67 5.66 -11.24
C PHE A 135 -14.87 4.72 -11.40
N PRO A 136 -16.07 5.25 -11.61
CA PRO A 136 -17.23 4.40 -11.85
C PRO A 136 -17.06 3.62 -13.16
N ASN A 137 -17.61 2.41 -13.16
CA ASN A 137 -17.64 1.57 -14.35
C ASN A 137 -18.76 1.97 -15.29
#